data_2df2d96deae8bae0aae7eb6823ef5486
#
_entry.id   2df2d96deae8bae0aae7eb6823ef5486
#
_cell.length_a   1.000
_cell.length_b   1.000
_cell.length_c   1.000
_cell.angle_alpha   90.00
_cell.angle_beta   90.00
_cell.angle_gamma   90.00
#
_symmetry.space_group_name_H-M   'P 1'
#
loop_
_entity.id
_entity.type
_entity.pdbx_description
1 polymer ?
#
loop_
_entity_poly.entity_id
_entity_poly.type
_entity_poly.pdbx_seq_one_letter_code
_entity_poly.pdbx_strand_id
1 'polypeptide(L)'
;NSCSKFKNNLSLNFVQSGKRTYQDFYNEVTSIANYLLSSGIQKGDKIAILSANMPNWGITQFAIARIGAIAVPVLPGFSSIEIQNILEHSESKIIFVSKLLYKLVADIKTSYLEQKILMNTFARIPEDYPVEAIDKLENNIGLDNLTPLPAIQVEEEDTASIIYTSGTTGFSKGVELTHRNLVWNARQCATIQPVSIQDRFLSILPLAHTYENTLGLLL
;
A
#
# COMPACT_ATOMS: atom_id res chain seq x y z
N ASN A 1 3.77 20.79 -0.83
CA ASN A 1 3.29 19.52 -1.33
C ASN A 1 4.01 19.21 -2.66
N SER A 2 4.73 18.05 -2.71
CA SER A 2 5.52 17.65 -3.88
C SER A 2 4.66 17.54 -5.14
N CYS A 3 3.45 16.98 -5.04
CA CYS A 3 2.54 16.85 -6.18
C CYS A 3 2.13 18.19 -6.80
N SER A 4 1.96 19.23 -6.01
CA SER A 4 1.67 20.59 -6.54
C SER A 4 2.92 21.22 -7.15
N LYS A 5 4.07 21.09 -6.48
CA LYS A 5 5.33 21.73 -6.89
C LYS A 5 5.92 21.08 -8.14
N PHE A 6 5.82 19.77 -8.27
CA PHE A 6 6.48 18.97 -9.31
C PHE A 6 5.49 18.19 -10.19
N LYS A 7 4.28 18.70 -10.37
CA LYS A 7 3.15 17.99 -10.99
C LYS A 7 3.48 17.28 -12.30
N ASN A 8 4.32 17.88 -13.14
CA ASN A 8 4.68 17.36 -14.46
C ASN A 8 5.96 16.50 -14.45
N ASN A 9 6.65 16.41 -13.30
CA ASN A 9 7.84 15.58 -13.19
C ASN A 9 7.44 14.11 -12.99
N LEU A 10 8.35 13.21 -13.38
CA LEU A 10 8.17 11.78 -13.11
C LEU A 10 8.22 11.53 -11.61
N SER A 11 7.22 10.81 -11.12
CA SER A 11 7.11 10.32 -9.74
C SER A 11 7.47 8.85 -9.67
N LEU A 12 6.74 8.01 -10.37
CA LEU A 12 6.93 6.56 -10.39
C LEU A 12 7.11 6.08 -11.82
N ASN A 13 7.99 5.10 -12.01
CA ASN A 13 8.18 4.45 -13.28
C ASN A 13 8.34 2.93 -13.09
N PHE A 14 7.72 2.17 -13.96
CA PHE A 14 7.88 0.73 -14.01
C PHE A 14 8.10 0.30 -15.46
N VAL A 15 9.08 -0.58 -15.67
CA VAL A 15 9.52 -0.97 -17.02
C VAL A 15 8.36 -1.51 -17.87
N GLN A 16 7.41 -2.17 -17.23
CA GLN A 16 6.28 -2.84 -17.90
C GLN A 16 4.99 -2.01 -17.96
N SER A 17 4.80 -0.99 -17.13
CA SER A 17 3.51 -0.27 -17.01
C SER A 17 3.58 1.24 -17.30
N GLY A 18 4.74 1.72 -17.74
CA GLY A 18 4.89 3.11 -18.14
C GLY A 18 5.20 4.08 -17.01
N LYS A 19 5.25 5.36 -17.38
CA LYS A 19 5.68 6.47 -16.54
C LYS A 19 4.46 7.14 -15.91
N ARG A 20 4.57 7.50 -14.63
CA ARG A 20 3.59 8.32 -13.91
C ARG A 20 4.22 9.62 -13.46
N THR A 21 3.57 10.75 -13.74
CA THR A 21 3.92 12.03 -13.18
C THR A 21 3.43 12.15 -11.73
N TYR A 22 3.86 13.19 -11.02
CA TYR A 22 3.29 13.51 -9.70
C TYR A 22 1.80 13.85 -9.76
N GLN A 23 1.31 14.37 -10.91
CA GLN A 23 -0.12 14.61 -11.09
C GLN A 23 -0.89 13.30 -11.25
N ASP A 24 -0.37 12.36 -12.04
CA ASP A 24 -0.99 11.02 -12.19
C ASP A 24 -1.03 10.31 -10.84
N PHE A 25 0.09 10.33 -10.12
CA PHE A 25 0.19 9.77 -8.78
C PHE A 25 -0.86 10.36 -7.82
N TYR A 26 -1.00 11.70 -7.80
CA TYR A 26 -2.00 12.37 -6.96
C TYR A 26 -3.44 11.96 -7.33
N ASN A 27 -3.74 11.86 -8.62
CA ASN A 27 -5.05 11.47 -9.11
C ASN A 27 -5.36 10.02 -8.73
N GLU A 28 -4.44 9.10 -8.97
CA GLU A 28 -4.61 7.68 -8.63
C GLU A 28 -4.75 7.48 -7.11
N VAL A 29 -3.94 8.16 -6.29
CA VAL A 29 -4.08 8.18 -4.82
C VAL A 29 -5.46 8.67 -4.39
N THR A 30 -5.95 9.75 -5.03
CA THR A 30 -7.28 10.31 -4.72
C THR A 30 -8.40 9.32 -5.08
N SER A 31 -8.31 8.68 -6.22
CA SER A 31 -9.31 7.68 -6.67
C SER A 31 -9.36 6.47 -5.76
N ILE A 32 -8.19 5.91 -5.39
CA ILE A 32 -8.14 4.78 -4.45
C ILE A 32 -8.66 5.18 -3.07
N ALA A 33 -8.31 6.37 -2.57
CA ALA A 33 -8.82 6.89 -1.30
C ALA A 33 -10.37 7.03 -1.31
N ASN A 34 -10.94 7.57 -2.40
CA ASN A 34 -12.39 7.64 -2.59
C ASN A 34 -13.04 6.26 -2.61
N TYR A 35 -12.42 5.29 -3.29
CA TYR A 35 -12.90 3.92 -3.29
C TYR A 35 -12.93 3.33 -1.87
N LEU A 36 -11.85 3.48 -1.12
CA LEU A 36 -11.76 2.97 0.26
C LEU A 36 -12.87 3.58 1.15
N LEU A 37 -13.08 4.89 1.07
CA LEU A 37 -14.16 5.57 1.80
C LEU A 37 -15.55 5.06 1.39
N SER A 38 -15.80 4.90 0.09
CA SER A 38 -17.07 4.37 -0.42
C SER A 38 -17.31 2.90 -0.04
N SER A 39 -16.24 2.16 0.22
CA SER A 39 -16.26 0.79 0.75
C SER A 39 -16.46 0.73 2.28
N GLY A 40 -16.68 1.86 2.95
CA GLY A 40 -16.91 1.91 4.39
C GLY A 40 -15.67 1.94 5.26
N ILE A 41 -14.48 2.08 4.66
CA ILE A 41 -13.24 2.22 5.42
C ILE A 41 -13.20 3.56 6.17
N GLN A 42 -12.84 3.50 7.43
CA GLN A 42 -12.74 4.64 8.32
C GLN A 42 -11.31 4.84 8.82
N LYS A 43 -11.04 6.01 9.42
CA LYS A 43 -9.78 6.27 10.12
C LYS A 43 -9.52 5.18 11.17
N GLY A 44 -8.31 4.63 11.17
CA GLY A 44 -7.89 3.56 12.08
C GLY A 44 -8.17 2.13 11.58
N ASP A 45 -8.94 1.95 10.51
CA ASP A 45 -9.11 0.63 9.89
C ASP A 45 -7.81 0.15 9.23
N LYS A 46 -7.56 -1.15 9.26
CA LYS A 46 -6.33 -1.73 8.76
C LYS A 46 -6.54 -2.32 7.35
N ILE A 47 -5.58 -2.06 6.49
CA ILE A 47 -5.58 -2.51 5.09
C ILE A 47 -4.25 -3.15 4.78
N ALA A 48 -4.27 -4.43 4.39
CA ALA A 48 -3.08 -5.18 4.08
C ALA A 48 -2.59 -4.95 2.64
N ILE A 49 -1.27 -4.96 2.46
CA ILE A 49 -0.61 -4.85 1.15
C ILE A 49 0.36 -6.01 0.99
N LEU A 50 0.03 -6.97 0.11
CA LEU A 50 0.85 -8.12 -0.24
C LEU A 50 1.21 -8.08 -1.72
N SER A 51 2.33 -7.49 -2.06
CA SER A 51 2.73 -7.34 -3.46
C SER A 51 4.24 -7.25 -3.64
N ALA A 52 4.71 -7.67 -4.81
CA ALA A 52 6.01 -7.27 -5.31
C ALA A 52 6.02 -5.75 -5.61
N ASN A 53 7.22 -5.17 -5.75
CA ASN A 53 7.35 -3.74 -6.05
C ASN A 53 6.68 -3.39 -7.38
N MET A 54 5.81 -2.41 -7.34
CA MET A 54 5.17 -1.79 -8.50
C MET A 54 4.64 -0.40 -8.11
N PRO A 55 4.38 0.50 -9.05
CA PRO A 55 3.83 1.84 -8.75
C PRO A 55 2.56 1.81 -7.92
N ASN A 56 1.67 0.84 -8.18
CA ASN A 56 0.40 0.68 -7.47
C ASN A 56 0.57 0.42 -5.98
N TRP A 57 1.73 -0.13 -5.56
CA TRP A 57 2.06 -0.32 -4.16
C TRP A 57 2.14 1.02 -3.40
N GLY A 58 2.92 1.96 -3.94
CA GLY A 58 3.04 3.31 -3.37
C GLY A 58 1.72 4.07 -3.41
N ILE A 59 0.98 4.00 -4.54
CA ILE A 59 -0.34 4.62 -4.68
C ILE A 59 -1.27 4.13 -3.57
N THR A 60 -1.31 2.81 -3.32
CA THR A 60 -2.14 2.20 -2.29
C THR A 60 -1.75 2.68 -0.89
N GLN A 61 -0.46 2.68 -0.56
CA GLN A 61 0.00 3.14 0.76
C GLN A 61 -0.37 4.60 1.03
N PHE A 62 -0.16 5.48 0.05
CA PHE A 62 -0.51 6.90 0.22
C PHE A 62 -2.03 7.12 0.25
N ALA A 63 -2.82 6.31 -0.46
CA ALA A 63 -4.28 6.37 -0.38
C ALA A 63 -4.79 5.98 1.01
N ILE A 64 -4.23 4.91 1.60
CA ILE A 64 -4.51 4.46 2.97
C ILE A 64 -4.18 5.58 3.96
N ALA A 65 -2.96 6.12 3.89
CA ALA A 65 -2.51 7.18 4.79
C ALA A 65 -3.37 8.45 4.66
N ARG A 66 -3.83 8.78 3.45
CA ARG A 66 -4.63 9.99 3.18
C ARG A 66 -5.98 10.00 3.87
N ILE A 67 -6.56 8.84 4.13
CA ILE A 67 -7.84 8.70 4.84
C ILE A 67 -7.66 8.36 6.32
N GLY A 68 -6.42 8.34 6.82
CA GLY A 68 -6.10 8.00 8.21
C GLY A 68 -6.31 6.52 8.54
N ALA A 69 -6.43 5.65 7.54
CA ALA A 69 -6.39 4.20 7.73
C ALA A 69 -4.94 3.72 7.93
N ILE A 70 -4.76 2.50 8.40
CA ILE A 70 -3.48 1.93 8.79
C ILE A 70 -3.03 0.93 7.74
N ALA A 71 -1.86 1.14 7.16
CA ALA A 71 -1.26 0.18 6.23
C ALA A 71 -0.65 -1.00 6.99
N VAL A 72 -0.90 -2.22 6.49
CA VAL A 72 -0.27 -3.45 6.98
C VAL A 72 0.54 -4.08 5.83
N PRO A 73 1.79 -3.61 5.62
CA PRO A 73 2.67 -4.18 4.63
C PRO A 73 3.04 -5.62 4.99
N VAL A 74 2.78 -6.56 4.08
CA VAL A 74 3.07 -7.99 4.25
C VAL A 74 4.22 -8.37 3.33
N LEU A 75 5.27 -8.97 3.89
CA LEU A 75 6.42 -9.41 3.11
C LEU A 75 6.03 -10.54 2.14
N PRO A 76 6.46 -10.47 0.87
CA PRO A 76 6.16 -11.51 -0.14
C PRO A 76 6.69 -12.91 0.21
N GLY A 77 7.62 -13.01 1.14
CA GLY A 77 8.22 -14.27 1.58
C GLY A 77 7.44 -15.01 2.67
N PHE A 78 6.35 -14.44 3.20
CA PHE A 78 5.53 -15.14 4.19
C PHE A 78 4.70 -16.26 3.55
N SER A 79 4.49 -17.33 4.30
CA SER A 79 3.60 -18.43 3.94
C SER A 79 2.12 -18.03 4.06
N SER A 80 1.22 -18.78 3.43
CA SER A 80 -0.23 -18.53 3.56
C SER A 80 -0.72 -18.55 5.01
N ILE A 81 -0.14 -19.41 5.86
CA ILE A 81 -0.49 -19.49 7.30
C ILE A 81 -0.06 -18.21 8.02
N GLU A 82 1.16 -17.73 7.77
CA GLU A 82 1.65 -16.50 8.38
C GLU A 82 0.83 -15.28 7.90
N ILE A 83 0.49 -15.23 6.62
CA ILE A 83 -0.37 -14.18 6.06
C ILE A 83 -1.76 -14.21 6.71
N GLN A 84 -2.37 -15.39 6.85
CA GLN A 84 -3.66 -15.53 7.52
C GLN A 84 -3.60 -15.03 8.96
N ASN A 85 -2.56 -15.41 9.71
CA ASN A 85 -2.36 -14.95 11.09
C ASN A 85 -2.17 -13.42 11.16
N ILE A 86 -1.45 -12.83 10.21
CA ILE A 86 -1.28 -11.38 10.13
C ILE A 86 -2.62 -10.69 9.86
N LEU A 87 -3.40 -11.18 8.89
CA LEU A 87 -4.70 -10.60 8.55
C LEU A 87 -5.69 -10.69 9.70
N GLU A 88 -5.72 -11.82 10.42
CA GLU A 88 -6.58 -12.00 11.60
C GLU A 88 -6.13 -11.10 12.76
N HIS A 89 -4.83 -11.13 13.10
CA HIS A 89 -4.29 -10.36 14.22
C HIS A 89 -4.36 -8.84 13.99
N SER A 90 -4.14 -8.38 12.75
CA SER A 90 -4.27 -6.97 12.40
C SER A 90 -5.71 -6.51 12.23
N GLU A 91 -6.67 -7.44 12.16
CA GLU A 91 -8.08 -7.14 11.81
C GLU A 91 -8.18 -6.42 10.46
N SER A 92 -7.38 -6.82 9.47
CA SER A 92 -7.38 -6.18 8.16
C SER A 92 -8.68 -6.42 7.42
N LYS A 93 -9.38 -5.33 7.04
CA LYS A 93 -10.66 -5.39 6.32
C LYS A 93 -10.48 -5.63 4.82
N ILE A 94 -9.43 -5.09 4.25
CA ILE A 94 -9.11 -5.19 2.81
C ILE A 94 -7.67 -5.68 2.65
N ILE A 95 -7.44 -6.52 1.65
CA ILE A 95 -6.09 -6.85 1.19
C ILE A 95 -5.92 -6.46 -0.27
N PHE A 96 -4.89 -5.67 -0.57
CA PHE A 96 -4.38 -5.48 -1.92
C PHE A 96 -3.30 -6.52 -2.19
N VAL A 97 -3.49 -7.35 -3.20
CA VAL A 97 -2.58 -8.45 -3.51
C VAL A 97 -2.18 -8.43 -4.98
N SER A 98 -0.87 -8.64 -5.27
CA SER A 98 -0.44 -8.80 -6.67
C SER A 98 -0.84 -10.17 -7.22
N LYS A 99 -1.06 -10.24 -8.54
CA LYS A 99 -1.42 -11.50 -9.21
C LYS A 99 -0.44 -12.65 -8.94
N LEU A 100 0.86 -12.32 -8.84
CA LEU A 100 1.92 -13.29 -8.56
C LEU A 100 1.74 -13.98 -7.19
N LEU A 101 1.21 -13.24 -6.21
CA LEU A 101 1.05 -13.69 -4.82
C LEU A 101 -0.39 -14.08 -4.48
N TYR A 102 -1.33 -13.92 -5.40
CA TYR A 102 -2.75 -14.20 -5.14
C TYR A 102 -3.01 -15.63 -4.65
N LYS A 103 -2.28 -16.62 -5.18
CA LYS A 103 -2.37 -18.01 -4.73
C LYS A 103 -2.15 -18.21 -3.22
N LEU A 104 -1.41 -17.30 -2.57
CA LEU A 104 -1.14 -17.37 -1.13
C LEU A 104 -2.34 -16.94 -0.28
N VAL A 105 -3.29 -16.20 -0.88
CA VAL A 105 -4.44 -15.63 -0.16
C VAL A 105 -5.80 -16.02 -0.76
N ALA A 106 -5.82 -16.79 -1.83
CA ALA A 106 -7.05 -17.14 -2.52
C ALA A 106 -8.08 -17.75 -1.56
N ASP A 107 -7.66 -18.74 -0.78
CA ASP A 107 -8.52 -19.48 0.15
C ASP A 107 -8.57 -18.87 1.56
N ILE A 108 -7.82 -17.80 1.83
CA ILE A 108 -7.83 -17.16 3.15
C ILE A 108 -9.18 -16.51 3.40
N LYS A 109 -9.79 -16.89 4.51
CA LYS A 109 -10.97 -16.26 5.12
C LYS A 109 -10.63 -15.93 6.55
N THR A 110 -10.89 -14.70 6.99
CA THR A 110 -10.73 -14.23 8.37
C THR A 110 -12.01 -13.59 8.86
N SER A 111 -12.12 -13.33 10.16
CA SER A 111 -13.31 -12.71 10.74
C SER A 111 -13.52 -11.26 10.26
N TYR A 112 -12.48 -10.63 9.73
CA TYR A 112 -12.46 -9.20 9.41
C TYR A 112 -12.31 -8.90 7.92
N LEU A 113 -11.76 -9.85 7.11
CA LEU A 113 -11.45 -9.60 5.71
C LEU A 113 -12.72 -9.56 4.84
N GLU A 114 -13.08 -8.38 4.39
CA GLU A 114 -14.28 -8.12 3.59
C GLU A 114 -14.01 -8.15 2.08
N GLN A 115 -12.79 -7.76 1.67
CA GLN A 115 -12.45 -7.63 0.25
C GLN A 115 -11.00 -8.00 -0.06
N LYS A 116 -10.82 -8.63 -1.22
CA LYS A 116 -9.52 -8.82 -1.87
C LYS A 116 -9.49 -7.97 -3.14
N ILE A 117 -8.43 -7.18 -3.33
CA ILE A 117 -8.26 -6.30 -4.50
C ILE A 117 -6.97 -6.68 -5.22
N LEU A 118 -7.05 -6.88 -6.51
CA LEU A 118 -5.90 -7.17 -7.35
C LEU A 118 -5.07 -5.89 -7.54
N MET A 119 -3.84 -5.89 -7.01
CA MET A 119 -2.94 -4.73 -7.04
C MET A 119 -2.58 -4.28 -8.47
N ASN A 120 -2.50 -5.22 -9.42
CA ASN A 120 -2.07 -4.95 -10.79
C ASN A 120 -3.04 -4.05 -11.56
N THR A 121 -4.33 -4.23 -11.37
CA THR A 121 -5.39 -3.55 -12.11
C THR A 121 -6.33 -2.75 -11.21
N PHE A 122 -6.17 -2.86 -9.89
CA PHE A 122 -7.14 -2.40 -8.90
C PHE A 122 -8.53 -2.98 -9.11
N ALA A 123 -8.62 -4.23 -9.58
CA ALA A 123 -9.88 -4.94 -9.70
C ALA A 123 -10.28 -5.57 -8.37
N ARG A 124 -11.57 -5.48 -8.01
CA ARG A 124 -12.11 -6.26 -6.90
C ARG A 124 -12.15 -7.74 -7.30
N ILE A 125 -11.52 -8.59 -6.51
CA ILE A 125 -11.49 -10.03 -6.74
C ILE A 125 -12.79 -10.61 -6.17
N PRO A 126 -13.62 -11.29 -6.99
CA PRO A 126 -14.82 -11.98 -6.50
C PRO A 126 -14.46 -13.05 -5.46
N GLU A 127 -15.42 -13.40 -4.62
CA GLU A 127 -15.26 -14.53 -3.69
C GLU A 127 -15.04 -15.82 -4.49
N ASP A 128 -14.15 -16.68 -4.00
CA ASP A 128 -13.77 -17.98 -4.61
C ASP A 128 -13.29 -17.86 -6.08
N TYR A 129 -12.71 -16.71 -6.45
CA TYR A 129 -12.17 -16.49 -7.81
C TYR A 129 -10.99 -17.42 -8.08
N PRO A 130 -10.99 -18.16 -9.22
CA PRO A 130 -9.95 -19.15 -9.51
C PRO A 130 -8.56 -18.51 -9.68
N VAL A 131 -7.54 -19.12 -9.08
CA VAL A 131 -6.16 -18.63 -9.15
C VAL A 131 -5.67 -18.56 -10.61
N GLU A 132 -5.99 -19.55 -11.42
CA GLU A 132 -5.62 -19.64 -12.84
C GLU A 132 -6.30 -18.61 -13.74
N ALA A 133 -7.38 -18.00 -13.26
CA ALA A 133 -8.10 -16.96 -13.99
C ALA A 133 -7.66 -15.53 -13.64
N ILE A 134 -6.79 -15.36 -12.62
CA ILE A 134 -6.44 -14.03 -12.07
C ILE A 134 -5.84 -13.07 -13.10
N ASP A 135 -5.18 -13.59 -14.13
CA ASP A 135 -4.60 -12.79 -15.21
C ASP A 135 -5.66 -12.14 -16.12
N LYS A 136 -6.90 -12.65 -16.10
CA LYS A 136 -8.03 -12.16 -16.90
C LYS A 136 -8.88 -11.11 -16.18
N LEU A 137 -8.56 -10.83 -14.91
CA LEU A 137 -9.32 -9.88 -14.09
C LEU A 137 -8.88 -8.45 -14.40
N GLU A 138 -9.63 -7.73 -15.22
CA GLU A 138 -9.29 -6.38 -15.71
C GLU A 138 -10.20 -5.26 -15.18
N ASN A 139 -11.37 -5.59 -14.63
CA ASN A 139 -12.32 -4.59 -14.13
C ASN A 139 -11.72 -3.84 -12.94
N ASN A 140 -11.44 -2.55 -13.11
CA ASN A 140 -10.92 -1.73 -12.03
C ASN A 140 -12.04 -1.16 -11.12
N ILE A 141 -11.64 -0.70 -9.94
CA ILE A 141 -12.55 -0.12 -8.92
C ILE A 141 -12.91 1.35 -9.17
N GLY A 142 -12.87 1.82 -10.42
CA GLY A 142 -13.23 3.19 -10.76
C GLY A 142 -12.13 4.20 -10.45
N LEU A 143 -11.01 4.12 -11.17
CA LEU A 143 -9.87 5.02 -11.00
C LEU A 143 -10.12 6.47 -11.47
N ASP A 144 -11.31 6.75 -12.00
CA ASP A 144 -11.68 8.07 -12.52
C ASP A 144 -12.40 8.97 -11.49
N ASN A 145 -12.62 8.46 -10.28
CA ASN A 145 -13.26 9.24 -9.23
C ASN A 145 -12.28 10.22 -8.59
N LEU A 146 -12.21 11.42 -9.14
CA LEU A 146 -11.41 12.54 -8.64
C LEU A 146 -12.19 13.52 -7.75
N THR A 147 -13.31 13.10 -7.20
CA THR A 147 -14.07 13.90 -6.25
C THR A 147 -13.14 14.33 -5.10
N PRO A 148 -13.16 15.60 -4.68
CA PRO A 148 -12.37 16.04 -3.54
C PRO A 148 -12.68 15.21 -2.30
N LEU A 149 -11.62 14.70 -1.66
CA LEU A 149 -11.77 13.93 -0.43
C LEU A 149 -12.35 14.81 0.69
N PRO A 150 -13.19 14.25 1.57
CA PRO A 150 -13.63 14.96 2.76
C PRO A 150 -12.42 15.36 3.62
N ALA A 151 -12.61 16.37 4.46
CA ALA A 151 -11.60 16.77 5.44
C ALA A 151 -11.52 15.69 6.53
N ILE A 152 -10.51 14.85 6.44
CA ILE A 152 -10.18 13.84 7.45
C ILE A 152 -9.01 14.36 8.26
N GLN A 153 -9.21 14.51 9.56
CA GLN A 153 -8.15 14.96 10.47
C GLN A 153 -7.26 13.78 10.81
N VAL A 154 -6.01 13.82 10.30
CA VAL A 154 -4.96 12.84 10.58
C VAL A 154 -3.89 13.54 11.39
N GLU A 155 -3.59 13.01 12.58
CA GLU A 155 -2.61 13.57 13.49
C GLU A 155 -1.25 12.88 13.32
N GLU A 156 -0.18 13.56 13.73
CA GLU A 156 1.17 13.01 13.66
C GLU A 156 1.35 11.74 14.50
N GLU A 157 0.60 11.62 15.60
CA GLU A 157 0.64 10.47 16.52
C GLU A 157 -0.32 9.35 16.12
N ASP A 158 -1.16 9.53 15.11
CA ASP A 158 -1.98 8.44 14.59
C ASP A 158 -1.08 7.34 14.04
N THR A 159 -1.46 6.07 14.28
CA THR A 159 -0.79 4.92 13.68
C THR A 159 -0.96 4.96 12.16
N ALA A 160 0.15 4.97 11.44
CA ALA A 160 0.17 4.99 9.98
C ALA A 160 0.40 3.61 9.37
N SER A 161 1.15 2.75 10.08
CA SER A 161 1.48 1.42 9.58
C SER A 161 1.75 0.44 10.72
N ILE A 162 1.43 -0.85 10.49
CA ILE A 162 1.81 -1.97 11.37
C ILE A 162 2.67 -2.92 10.56
N ILE A 163 3.95 -3.04 10.96
CA ILE A 163 4.92 -3.88 10.27
C ILE A 163 5.16 -5.15 11.05
N TYR A 164 4.91 -6.29 10.42
CA TYR A 164 5.12 -7.60 11.02
C TYR A 164 6.53 -8.10 10.79
N THR A 165 7.17 -8.52 11.87
CA THR A 165 8.49 -9.16 11.84
C THR A 165 8.37 -10.62 12.23
N SER A 166 9.21 -11.49 11.63
CA SER A 166 9.33 -12.88 12.04
C SER A 166 9.85 -12.94 13.48
N GLY A 167 8.95 -13.23 14.42
CA GLY A 167 9.32 -13.36 15.84
C GLY A 167 10.17 -14.60 16.06
N THR A 168 11.19 -14.49 16.92
CA THR A 168 12.00 -15.64 17.38
C THR A 168 11.18 -16.71 18.12
N THR A 169 9.95 -16.39 18.52
CA THR A 169 9.00 -17.24 19.26
C THR A 169 7.95 -17.91 18.36
N GLY A 170 8.08 -17.84 17.04
CA GLY A 170 7.14 -18.45 16.08
C GLY A 170 5.86 -17.65 15.82
N PHE A 171 5.60 -16.58 16.55
CA PHE A 171 4.49 -15.65 16.28
C PHE A 171 5.03 -14.33 15.74
N SER A 172 4.46 -13.87 14.63
CA SER A 172 4.78 -12.57 14.06
C SER A 172 4.34 -11.45 15.03
N LYS A 173 5.23 -10.49 15.29
CA LYS A 173 4.93 -9.32 16.13
C LYS A 173 4.66 -8.13 15.22
N GLY A 174 3.56 -7.43 15.46
CA GLY A 174 3.23 -6.17 14.79
C GLY A 174 3.89 -4.99 15.50
N VAL A 175 4.69 -4.22 14.77
CA VAL A 175 5.29 -2.97 15.24
C VAL A 175 4.47 -1.83 14.68
N GLU A 176 3.84 -1.06 15.56
CA GLU A 176 3.09 0.13 15.17
C GLU A 176 4.03 1.32 14.93
N LEU A 177 3.85 1.98 13.79
CA LEU A 177 4.58 3.18 13.41
C LEU A 177 3.59 4.32 13.17
N THR A 178 3.81 5.46 13.84
CA THR A 178 3.00 6.66 13.64
C THR A 178 3.41 7.41 12.38
N HIS A 179 2.57 8.33 11.90
CA HIS A 179 2.93 9.26 10.83
C HIS A 179 4.21 10.04 11.17
N ARG A 180 4.37 10.46 12.43
CA ARG A 180 5.60 11.12 12.91
C ARG A 180 6.83 10.24 12.74
N ASN A 181 6.76 8.95 13.10
CA ASN A 181 7.91 8.03 12.96
C ASN A 181 8.36 7.93 11.50
N LEU A 182 7.41 7.73 10.57
CA LEU A 182 7.71 7.59 9.15
C LEU A 182 8.31 8.87 8.57
N VAL A 183 7.68 10.02 8.82
CA VAL A 183 8.14 11.32 8.29
C VAL A 183 9.48 11.72 8.89
N TRP A 184 9.68 11.49 10.19
CA TRP A 184 10.93 11.80 10.85
C TRP A 184 12.08 10.98 10.26
N ASN A 185 11.88 9.67 10.08
CA ASN A 185 12.88 8.78 9.52
C ASN A 185 13.26 9.19 8.09
N ALA A 186 12.27 9.45 7.23
CA ALA A 186 12.52 9.92 5.86
C ALA A 186 13.31 11.24 5.86
N ARG A 187 12.95 12.21 6.73
CA ARG A 187 13.69 13.48 6.85
C ARG A 187 15.14 13.29 7.30
N GLN A 188 15.39 12.38 8.27
CA GLN A 188 16.76 12.08 8.70
C GLN A 188 17.58 11.46 7.56
N CYS A 189 17.00 10.53 6.79
CA CYS A 189 17.67 9.95 5.63
C CYS A 189 18.05 11.03 4.59
N ALA A 190 17.18 12.02 4.34
CA ALA A 190 17.47 13.13 3.43
C ALA A 190 18.64 14.01 3.89
N THR A 191 18.95 14.08 5.19
CA THR A 191 20.11 14.85 5.67
C THR A 191 21.44 14.11 5.46
N ILE A 192 21.41 12.80 5.42
CA ILE A 192 22.59 11.95 5.23
C ILE A 192 22.91 11.79 3.75
N GLN A 193 21.88 11.56 2.95
CA GLN A 193 21.98 11.39 1.49
C GLN A 193 21.23 12.53 0.80
N PRO A 194 21.94 13.57 0.33
CA PRO A 194 21.29 14.65 -0.41
C PRO A 194 20.63 14.12 -1.69
N VAL A 195 19.36 14.38 -1.85
CA VAL A 195 18.57 13.96 -3.02
C VAL A 195 18.18 15.21 -3.81
N SER A 196 18.33 15.16 -5.11
CA SER A 196 17.99 16.22 -6.06
C SER A 196 16.86 15.80 -7.00
N ILE A 197 16.26 16.79 -7.68
CA ILE A 197 15.21 16.53 -8.69
C ILE A 197 15.72 15.75 -9.92
N GLN A 198 17.03 15.61 -10.07
CA GLN A 198 17.66 14.86 -11.19
C GLN A 198 17.90 13.39 -10.84
N ASP A 199 17.88 13.05 -9.56
CA ASP A 199 18.15 11.69 -9.12
C ASP A 199 17.02 10.74 -9.50
N ARG A 200 17.39 9.49 -9.69
CA ARG A 200 16.47 8.38 -9.95
C ARG A 200 16.83 7.25 -9.00
N PHE A 201 15.87 6.83 -8.23
CA PHE A 201 16.04 5.72 -7.29
C PHE A 201 15.53 4.42 -7.92
N LEU A 202 16.35 3.37 -7.85
CA LEU A 202 15.98 2.03 -8.29
C LEU A 202 15.49 1.22 -7.08
N SER A 203 14.18 0.94 -7.03
CA SER A 203 13.57 0.13 -5.98
C SER A 203 13.77 -1.36 -6.27
N ILE A 204 14.57 -2.04 -5.44
CA ILE A 204 14.94 -3.46 -5.60
C ILE A 204 14.46 -4.30 -4.42
N LEU A 205 14.64 -3.80 -3.20
CA LEU A 205 14.19 -4.51 -2.00
C LEU A 205 12.66 -4.43 -1.87
N PRO A 206 12.01 -5.39 -1.19
CA PRO A 206 10.57 -5.33 -1.02
C PRO A 206 10.12 -4.03 -0.36
N LEU A 207 9.16 -3.32 -0.96
CA LEU A 207 8.56 -2.10 -0.39
C LEU A 207 7.86 -2.34 0.96
N ALA A 208 7.49 -3.58 1.24
CA ALA A 208 6.99 -3.99 2.56
C ALA A 208 8.09 -3.99 3.64
N HIS A 209 9.38 -3.91 3.27
CA HIS A 209 10.49 -3.79 4.21
C HIS A 209 10.74 -2.32 4.55
N THR A 210 10.94 -2.01 5.83
CA THR A 210 11.11 -0.64 6.34
C THR A 210 12.19 0.18 5.62
N TYR A 211 13.31 -0.44 5.28
CA TYR A 211 14.40 0.22 4.57
C TYR A 211 13.96 0.75 3.19
N GLU A 212 13.39 -0.13 2.36
CA GLU A 212 12.95 0.25 1.02
C GLU A 212 11.74 1.18 1.07
N ASN A 213 10.83 0.98 2.02
CA ASN A 213 9.71 1.88 2.24
C ASN A 213 10.18 3.31 2.52
N THR A 214 11.20 3.47 3.36
CA THR A 214 11.74 4.80 3.71
C THR A 214 12.52 5.41 2.55
N LEU A 215 13.50 4.70 1.99
CA LEU A 215 14.42 5.26 1.00
C LEU A 215 13.88 5.22 -0.43
N GLY A 216 13.11 4.18 -0.77
CA GLY A 216 12.59 3.97 -2.13
C GLY A 216 11.24 4.61 -2.39
N LEU A 217 10.48 4.96 -1.34
CA LEU A 217 9.12 5.48 -1.49
C LEU A 217 8.89 6.81 -0.77
N LEU A 218 9.32 6.95 0.50
CA LEU A 218 8.98 8.12 1.31
C LEU A 218 9.99 9.27 1.15
N LEU A 219 11.23 8.99 0.74
CA LEU A 219 12.28 9.98 0.48
C LEU A 219 12.12 10.61 -0.90
#